data_d6b01ee1a916111f97be1f57884e3756
#
_entry.id   d6b01ee1a916111f97be1f57884e3756
#
_cell.length_a   1.000
_cell.length_b   1.000
_cell.length_c   1.000
_cell.angle_alpha   90.00
_cell.angle_beta   90.00
_cell.angle_gamma   90.00
#
_symmetry.space_group_name_H-M   'P 1'
#
loop_
_entity.id
_entity.type
_entity.pdbx_description
1 polymer ?
#
loop_
_entity_poly.entity_id
_entity_poly.type
_entity_poly.pdbx_seq_one_letter_code
_entity_poly.pdbx_strand_id
1 'polypeptide(L)'
;MDKLVIRVAEQNLSKIKELVKQGYDLNKPYNEYGFTPFTLAVAQKFQVSFINELIKLGADVNQPIKDGRTPIMLSCLSRQYPNVLKLLIQYGADVNAQDKNGYTALMQILRLNNLSEKKAFIKTLIDNGADLTKLKNIQGKTALDIMIERI
;
A
#
# COMPACT_ATOMS: atom_id res chain seq x y z
N MET A 1 -20.86 -8.64 7.79
CA MET A 1 -19.85 -7.93 6.95
C MET A 1 -20.21 -6.45 6.92
N ASP A 2 -19.25 -5.57 7.10
CA ASP A 2 -19.49 -4.12 7.10
C ASP A 2 -20.06 -3.65 5.76
N LYS A 3 -21.13 -2.84 5.80
CA LYS A 3 -21.82 -2.35 4.61
C LYS A 3 -20.87 -1.57 3.67
N LEU A 4 -19.93 -0.80 4.25
CA LEU A 4 -18.96 -0.02 3.50
C LEU A 4 -17.98 -0.94 2.75
N VAL A 5 -17.51 -2.00 3.39
CA VAL A 5 -16.61 -2.99 2.76
C VAL A 5 -17.26 -3.66 1.54
N ILE A 6 -18.54 -4.05 1.67
CA ILE A 6 -19.29 -4.61 0.53
C ILE A 6 -19.32 -3.62 -0.63
N ARG A 7 -19.65 -2.34 -0.38
CA ARG A 7 -19.73 -1.31 -1.43
C ARG A 7 -18.38 -0.99 -2.05
N VAL A 8 -17.29 -1.08 -1.26
CA VAL A 8 -15.92 -0.94 -1.80
C VAL A 8 -15.58 -2.14 -2.70
N ALA A 9 -15.90 -3.38 -2.28
CA ALA A 9 -15.68 -4.57 -3.10
C ALA A 9 -16.49 -4.54 -4.42
N GLU A 10 -17.69 -4.00 -4.40
CA GLU A 10 -18.54 -3.77 -5.59
C GLU A 10 -18.11 -2.55 -6.42
N GLN A 11 -17.15 -1.77 -5.95
CA GLN A 11 -16.71 -0.49 -6.53
C GLN A 11 -17.87 0.52 -6.74
N ASN A 12 -18.88 0.46 -5.87
CA ASN A 12 -20.06 1.32 -5.95
C ASN A 12 -19.81 2.67 -5.28
N LEU A 13 -19.18 3.59 -6.01
CA LEU A 13 -18.73 4.88 -5.48
C LEU A 13 -19.90 5.75 -4.98
N SER A 14 -21.07 5.70 -5.64
CA SER A 14 -22.24 6.45 -5.21
C SER A 14 -22.70 6.05 -3.80
N LYS A 15 -22.80 4.74 -3.55
CA LYS A 15 -23.17 4.20 -2.23
C LYS A 15 -22.10 4.41 -1.19
N ILE A 16 -20.82 4.36 -1.57
CA ILE A 16 -19.70 4.68 -0.66
C ILE A 16 -19.81 6.13 -0.18
N LYS A 17 -20.03 7.08 -1.10
CA LYS A 17 -20.20 8.51 -0.75
C LYS A 17 -21.37 8.73 0.21
N GLU A 18 -22.47 8.01 0.00
CA GLU A 18 -23.63 8.06 0.89
C GLU A 18 -23.30 7.54 2.30
N LEU A 19 -22.65 6.37 2.40
CA LEU A 19 -22.25 5.78 3.67
C LEU A 19 -21.25 6.65 4.43
N VAL A 20 -20.25 7.22 3.74
CA VAL A 20 -19.28 8.15 4.36
C VAL A 20 -19.98 9.38 4.93
N LYS A 21 -20.98 9.95 4.22
CA LYS A 21 -21.82 11.03 4.74
C LYS A 21 -22.62 10.64 5.98
N GLN A 22 -22.97 9.36 6.11
CA GLN A 22 -23.66 8.80 7.28
C GLN A 22 -22.69 8.48 8.45
N GLY A 23 -21.40 8.80 8.32
CA GLY A 23 -20.39 8.60 9.35
C GLY A 23 -19.67 7.25 9.31
N TYR A 24 -19.80 6.47 8.23
CA TYR A 24 -18.97 5.28 8.05
C TYR A 24 -17.53 5.67 7.74
N ASP A 25 -16.58 4.99 8.38
CA ASP A 25 -15.16 5.32 8.34
C ASP A 25 -14.39 4.36 7.41
N LEU A 26 -13.75 4.92 6.38
CA LEU A 26 -12.88 4.19 5.44
C LEU A 26 -11.62 3.63 6.10
N ASN A 27 -11.27 4.12 7.29
CA ASN A 27 -10.06 3.77 8.02
C ASN A 27 -10.32 2.75 9.15
N LYS A 28 -11.59 2.38 9.38
CA LYS A 28 -11.95 1.39 10.39
C LYS A 28 -11.64 -0.03 9.91
N PRO A 29 -10.80 -0.81 10.64
CA PRO A 29 -10.56 -2.21 10.31
C PRO A 29 -11.85 -3.04 10.38
N TYR A 30 -12.05 -3.92 9.40
CA TYR A 30 -13.24 -4.77 9.32
C TYR A 30 -12.97 -6.25 9.58
N ASN A 31 -11.71 -6.66 9.72
CA ASN A 31 -11.34 -8.05 9.96
C ASN A 31 -10.16 -8.17 10.93
N GLU A 32 -9.86 -9.40 11.33
CA GLU A 32 -8.79 -9.74 12.26
C GLU A 32 -7.38 -9.42 11.75
N TYR A 33 -7.20 -9.27 10.44
CA TYR A 33 -5.93 -8.88 9.80
C TYR A 33 -5.73 -7.36 9.77
N GLY A 34 -6.70 -6.59 10.21
CA GLY A 34 -6.63 -5.14 10.26
C GLY A 34 -6.85 -4.44 8.91
N PHE A 35 -7.40 -5.16 7.91
CA PHE A 35 -7.75 -4.52 6.66
C PHE A 35 -8.86 -3.50 6.85
N THR A 36 -8.68 -2.32 6.27
CA THR A 36 -9.71 -1.29 6.14
C THR A 36 -10.38 -1.40 4.76
N PRO A 37 -11.55 -0.77 4.55
CA PRO A 37 -12.13 -0.67 3.20
C PRO A 37 -11.15 -0.15 2.15
N PHE A 38 -10.31 0.82 2.52
CA PHE A 38 -9.28 1.38 1.63
C PHE A 38 -8.15 0.40 1.33
N THR A 39 -7.55 -0.22 2.35
CA THR A 39 -6.46 -1.18 2.15
C THR A 39 -6.92 -2.41 1.37
N LEU A 40 -8.21 -2.80 1.50
CA LEU A 40 -8.82 -3.82 0.66
C LEU A 40 -8.80 -3.42 -0.82
N ALA A 41 -9.23 -2.19 -1.14
CA ALA A 41 -9.25 -1.69 -2.51
C ALA A 41 -7.85 -1.69 -3.13
N VAL A 42 -6.84 -1.27 -2.37
CA VAL A 42 -5.43 -1.28 -2.80
C VAL A 42 -4.96 -2.72 -3.03
N ALA A 43 -5.23 -3.65 -2.12
CA ALA A 43 -4.78 -5.04 -2.22
C ALA A 43 -5.47 -5.80 -3.38
N GLN A 44 -6.72 -5.47 -3.71
CA GLN A 44 -7.51 -6.13 -4.77
C GLN A 44 -7.30 -5.56 -6.18
N LYS A 45 -6.34 -4.65 -6.37
CA LYS A 45 -5.97 -4.09 -7.67
C LYS A 45 -7.09 -3.29 -8.36
N PHE A 46 -7.87 -2.54 -7.60
CA PHE A 46 -8.87 -1.66 -8.19
C PHE A 46 -8.23 -0.52 -9.01
N GLN A 47 -8.99 0.07 -9.90
CA GLN A 47 -8.47 1.11 -10.78
C GLN A 47 -7.98 2.33 -10.01
N VAL A 48 -6.94 2.98 -10.52
CA VAL A 48 -6.32 4.18 -9.91
C VAL A 48 -7.35 5.27 -9.65
N SER A 49 -8.28 5.48 -10.59
CA SER A 49 -9.37 6.46 -10.43
C SER A 49 -10.25 6.17 -9.22
N PHE A 50 -10.58 4.90 -8.98
CA PHE A 50 -11.37 4.50 -7.83
C PHE A 50 -10.61 4.68 -6.52
N ILE A 51 -9.33 4.27 -6.46
CA ILE A 51 -8.45 4.50 -5.31
C ILE A 51 -8.35 5.99 -4.99
N ASN A 52 -8.19 6.84 -6.03
CA ASN A 52 -8.13 8.30 -5.86
C ASN A 52 -9.42 8.87 -5.23
N GLU A 53 -10.59 8.38 -5.64
CA GLU A 53 -11.85 8.81 -5.03
C GLU A 53 -11.97 8.39 -3.57
N LEU A 54 -11.49 7.20 -3.19
CA LEU A 54 -11.46 6.78 -1.77
C LEU A 54 -10.55 7.68 -0.93
N ILE A 55 -9.38 8.09 -1.47
CA ILE A 55 -8.48 9.02 -0.77
C ILE A 55 -9.16 10.38 -0.58
N LYS A 56 -9.82 10.92 -1.63
CA LYS A 56 -10.59 12.16 -1.53
C LYS A 56 -11.74 12.11 -0.51
N LEU A 57 -12.26 10.92 -0.25
CA LEU A 57 -13.29 10.69 0.77
C LEU A 57 -12.72 10.50 2.19
N GLY A 58 -11.41 10.68 2.39
CA GLY A 58 -10.77 10.65 3.68
C GLY A 58 -10.07 9.34 4.05
N ALA A 59 -9.79 8.47 3.06
CA ALA A 59 -8.97 7.30 3.33
C ALA A 59 -7.53 7.69 3.68
N ASP A 60 -6.99 7.10 4.75
CA ASP A 60 -5.62 7.31 5.19
C ASP A 60 -4.65 6.45 4.39
N VAL A 61 -3.77 7.11 3.63
CA VAL A 61 -2.77 6.45 2.78
C VAL A 61 -1.63 5.80 3.57
N ASN A 62 -1.53 6.08 4.86
CA ASN A 62 -0.47 5.56 5.75
C ASN A 62 -0.98 4.53 6.76
N GLN A 63 -2.29 4.30 6.86
CA GLN A 63 -2.82 3.36 7.85
C GLN A 63 -2.36 1.93 7.58
N PRO A 64 -1.60 1.31 8.50
CA PRO A 64 -1.13 -0.06 8.33
C PRO A 64 -2.22 -1.07 8.67
N ILE A 65 -2.13 -2.26 8.07
CA ILE A 65 -2.82 -3.45 8.55
C ILE A 65 -2.09 -4.05 9.77
N LYS A 66 -2.64 -5.11 10.36
CA LYS A 66 -2.17 -5.65 11.65
C LYS A 66 -0.69 -6.06 11.69
N ASP A 67 -0.11 -6.50 10.59
CA ASP A 67 1.31 -6.87 10.50
C ASP A 67 2.24 -5.69 10.19
N GLY A 68 1.69 -4.47 10.17
CA GLY A 68 2.44 -3.24 9.94
C GLY A 68 2.57 -2.84 8.46
N ARG A 69 2.09 -3.66 7.52
CA ARG A 69 2.13 -3.29 6.10
C ARG A 69 1.21 -2.13 5.81
N THR A 70 1.76 -1.08 5.22
CA THR A 70 1.05 0.12 4.77
C THR A 70 0.46 -0.05 3.36
N PRO A 71 -0.46 0.82 2.94
CA PRO A 71 -1.01 0.78 1.57
C PRO A 71 0.06 0.78 0.47
N ILE A 72 1.16 1.53 0.66
CA ILE A 72 2.27 1.54 -0.31
C ILE A 72 2.93 0.16 -0.47
N MET A 73 3.12 -0.58 0.63
CA MET A 73 3.64 -1.95 0.60
C MET A 73 2.65 -2.91 -0.06
N LEU A 74 1.35 -2.78 0.25
CA LEU A 74 0.30 -3.59 -0.36
C LEU A 74 0.23 -3.36 -1.88
N SER A 75 0.39 -2.13 -2.35
CA SER A 75 0.41 -1.81 -3.78
C SER A 75 1.59 -2.47 -4.51
N CYS A 76 2.76 -2.54 -3.87
CA CYS A 76 3.93 -3.23 -4.40
C CYS A 76 3.74 -4.75 -4.47
N LEU A 77 3.13 -5.34 -3.45
CA LEU A 77 2.91 -6.79 -3.35
C LEU A 77 1.79 -7.29 -4.27
N SER A 78 0.75 -6.49 -4.45
CA SER A 78 -0.40 -6.85 -5.30
C SER A 78 -0.09 -6.81 -6.80
N ARG A 79 1.15 -6.45 -7.19
CA ARG A 79 1.57 -6.27 -8.59
C ARG A 79 0.65 -5.33 -9.36
N GLN A 80 0.16 -4.31 -8.68
CA GLN A 80 -0.59 -3.23 -9.34
C GLN A 80 0.33 -2.44 -10.28
N TYR A 81 -0.30 -1.70 -11.17
CA TYR A 81 0.47 -0.77 -12.01
C TYR A 81 1.17 0.27 -11.14
N PRO A 82 2.38 0.73 -11.51
CA PRO A 82 3.10 1.77 -10.77
C PRO A 82 2.31 3.05 -10.50
N ASN A 83 1.19 3.23 -11.19
CA ASN A 83 0.32 4.39 -11.05
C ASN A 83 -0.37 4.48 -9.67
N VAL A 84 -0.73 3.34 -9.05
CA VAL A 84 -1.28 3.35 -7.68
C VAL A 84 -0.19 3.73 -6.69
N LEU A 85 1.03 3.20 -6.85
CA LEU A 85 2.19 3.58 -6.05
C LEU A 85 2.44 5.09 -6.14
N LYS A 86 2.48 5.64 -7.36
CA LYS A 86 2.66 7.09 -7.58
C LYS A 86 1.55 7.91 -6.93
N LEU A 87 0.30 7.47 -7.06
CA LEU A 87 -0.84 8.12 -6.45
C LEU A 87 -0.70 8.17 -4.92
N LEU A 88 -0.38 7.05 -4.29
CA LEU A 88 -0.18 7.00 -2.83
C LEU A 88 0.92 7.95 -2.37
N ILE A 89 2.06 8.00 -3.10
CA ILE A 89 3.16 8.92 -2.81
C ILE A 89 2.72 10.38 -2.96
N GLN A 90 1.97 10.72 -4.01
CA GLN A 90 1.42 12.07 -4.22
C GLN A 90 0.54 12.54 -3.05
N TYR A 91 -0.17 11.61 -2.40
CA TYR A 91 -0.98 11.88 -1.21
C TYR A 91 -0.23 11.71 0.11
N GLY A 92 1.11 11.64 0.08
CA GLY A 92 1.94 11.65 1.29
C GLY A 92 2.14 10.28 1.94
N ALA A 93 2.08 9.19 1.16
CA ALA A 93 2.46 7.88 1.70
C ALA A 93 3.95 7.89 2.09
N ASP A 94 4.25 7.38 3.29
CA ASP A 94 5.61 7.22 3.77
C ASP A 94 6.32 6.08 3.02
N VAL A 95 7.25 6.46 2.15
CA VAL A 95 8.03 5.53 1.32
C VAL A 95 8.94 4.64 2.17
N ASN A 96 9.33 5.12 3.35
CA ASN A 96 10.27 4.46 4.27
C ASN A 96 9.60 3.80 5.48
N ALA A 97 8.27 3.78 5.53
CA ALA A 97 7.55 3.03 6.56
C ALA A 97 8.05 1.58 6.62
N GLN A 98 8.14 1.04 7.82
CA GLN A 98 8.55 -0.35 8.07
C GLN A 98 7.38 -1.16 8.63
N ASP A 99 7.21 -2.39 8.14
CA ASP A 99 6.28 -3.35 8.75
C ASP A 99 6.84 -3.88 10.08
N LYS A 100 6.11 -4.76 10.75
CA LYS A 100 6.54 -5.33 12.05
C LYS A 100 7.84 -6.13 12.00
N ASN A 101 8.28 -6.52 10.81
CA ASN A 101 9.55 -7.19 10.60
C ASN A 101 10.66 -6.25 10.08
N GLY A 102 10.39 -4.94 10.08
CA GLY A 102 11.32 -3.91 9.62
C GLY A 102 11.47 -3.82 8.09
N TYR A 103 10.60 -4.48 7.32
CA TYR A 103 10.68 -4.38 5.86
C TYR A 103 10.00 -3.11 5.37
N THR A 104 10.70 -2.37 4.51
CA THR A 104 10.13 -1.28 3.71
C THR A 104 9.49 -1.81 2.43
N ALA A 105 8.71 -0.96 1.73
CA ALA A 105 8.15 -1.29 0.43
C ALA A 105 9.23 -1.71 -0.58
N LEU A 106 10.38 -1.01 -0.58
CA LEU A 106 11.53 -1.34 -1.44
C LEU A 106 12.11 -2.71 -1.09
N MET A 107 12.33 -3.01 0.19
CA MET A 107 12.85 -4.31 0.62
C MET A 107 11.90 -5.45 0.26
N GLN A 108 10.59 -5.25 0.39
CA GLN A 108 9.59 -6.27 0.05
C GLN A 108 9.60 -6.57 -1.46
N ILE A 109 9.63 -5.55 -2.31
CA ILE A 109 9.62 -5.76 -3.75
C ILE A 109 10.92 -6.39 -4.27
N LEU A 110 12.06 -6.05 -3.66
CA LEU A 110 13.35 -6.66 -4.00
C LEU A 110 13.40 -8.17 -3.70
N ARG A 111 12.65 -8.66 -2.72
CA ARG A 111 12.57 -10.09 -2.38
C ARG A 111 11.72 -10.93 -3.33
N LEU A 112 10.84 -10.31 -4.08
CA LEU A 112 9.98 -11.04 -4.99
C LEU A 112 10.78 -11.51 -6.23
N ASN A 113 10.44 -12.66 -6.78
CA ASN A 113 11.00 -13.15 -8.05
C ASN A 113 10.52 -12.27 -9.22
N ASN A 114 11.26 -12.24 -10.33
CA ASN A 114 10.88 -11.50 -11.53
C ASN A 114 11.10 -9.97 -11.44
N LEU A 115 12.36 -9.56 -11.27
CA LEU A 115 12.77 -8.15 -11.16
C LEU A 115 12.45 -7.30 -12.40
N SER A 116 12.32 -7.93 -13.59
CA SER A 116 12.03 -7.18 -14.82
C SER A 116 10.69 -6.45 -14.77
N GLU A 117 9.66 -7.06 -14.19
CA GLU A 117 8.32 -6.46 -14.04
C GLU A 117 8.28 -5.38 -12.94
N LYS A 118 9.32 -5.33 -12.11
CA LYS A 118 9.36 -4.49 -10.90
C LYS A 118 10.25 -3.26 -11.05
N LYS A 119 10.99 -3.16 -12.15
CA LYS A 119 11.89 -2.01 -12.39
C LYS A 119 11.19 -0.67 -12.21
N ALA A 120 9.96 -0.54 -12.70
CA ALA A 120 9.20 0.70 -12.59
C ALA A 120 8.82 1.03 -11.12
N PHE A 121 8.47 0.01 -10.30
CA PHE A 121 8.20 0.20 -8.87
C PHE A 121 9.47 0.59 -8.12
N ILE A 122 10.57 -0.15 -8.33
CA ILE A 122 11.87 0.10 -7.70
C ILE A 122 12.33 1.52 -8.04
N LYS A 123 12.30 1.88 -9.34
CA LYS A 123 12.64 3.22 -9.78
C LYS A 123 11.78 4.29 -9.11
N THR A 124 10.45 4.10 -9.08
CA THR A 124 9.54 5.07 -8.45
C THR A 124 9.84 5.23 -6.95
N LEU A 125 10.10 4.13 -6.23
CA LEU A 125 10.43 4.19 -4.80
C LEU A 125 11.76 4.93 -4.57
N ILE A 126 12.80 4.63 -5.34
CA ILE A 126 14.12 5.28 -5.21
C ILE A 126 14.04 6.77 -5.58
N ASP A 127 13.38 7.11 -6.68
CA ASP A 127 13.20 8.51 -7.13
C ASP A 127 12.42 9.35 -6.07
N ASN A 128 11.64 8.70 -5.19
CA ASN A 128 10.90 9.35 -4.11
C ASN A 128 11.52 9.13 -2.72
N GLY A 129 12.79 8.83 -2.65
CA GLY A 129 13.56 8.84 -1.41
C GLY A 129 13.51 7.55 -0.58
N ALA A 130 13.24 6.40 -1.21
CA ALA A 130 13.37 5.12 -0.51
C ALA A 130 14.80 4.90 -0.02
N ASP A 131 14.94 4.59 1.27
CA ASP A 131 16.23 4.40 1.90
C ASP A 131 16.83 3.04 1.50
N LEU A 132 18.10 3.10 1.05
CA LEU A 132 18.85 1.92 0.61
C LEU A 132 19.78 1.36 1.67
N THR A 133 20.25 2.19 2.62
CA THR A 133 21.46 1.90 3.39
C THR A 133 21.33 1.99 4.91
N LYS A 134 20.30 2.67 5.42
CA LYS A 134 20.15 2.94 6.86
C LYS A 134 19.13 2.03 7.52
N LEU A 135 17.94 1.92 6.90
CA LEU A 135 16.85 1.11 7.46
C LEU A 135 17.16 -0.36 7.35
N LYS A 136 17.03 -1.08 8.45
CA LYS A 136 17.29 -2.51 8.53
C LYS A 136 16.05 -3.29 8.92
N ASN A 137 15.88 -4.45 8.29
CA ASN A 137 14.83 -5.40 8.67
C ASN A 137 15.26 -6.22 9.91
N ILE A 138 14.37 -7.11 10.36
CA ILE A 138 14.61 -8.02 11.51
C ILE A 138 15.87 -8.88 11.36
N GLN A 139 16.37 -9.09 10.15
CA GLN A 139 17.60 -9.83 9.84
C GLN A 139 18.84 -8.92 9.82
N GLY A 140 18.70 -7.64 10.14
CA GLY A 140 19.76 -6.64 10.08
C GLY A 140 20.16 -6.21 8.68
N LYS A 141 19.39 -6.58 7.65
CA LYS A 141 19.67 -6.28 6.24
C LYS A 141 19.02 -5.00 5.79
N THR A 142 19.78 -4.19 5.05
CA THR A 142 19.27 -3.01 4.31
C THR A 142 18.67 -3.42 2.96
N ALA A 143 18.04 -2.47 2.27
CA ALA A 143 17.57 -2.70 0.91
C ALA A 143 18.74 -2.98 -0.05
N LEU A 144 19.88 -2.32 0.14
CA LEU A 144 21.10 -2.54 -0.64
C LEU A 144 21.62 -3.97 -0.45
N ASP A 145 21.68 -4.49 0.80
CA ASP A 145 22.11 -5.86 1.08
C ASP A 145 21.23 -6.88 0.36
N ILE A 146 19.91 -6.69 0.41
CA ILE A 146 18.95 -7.57 -0.29
C ILE A 146 19.13 -7.51 -1.81
N MET A 147 19.46 -6.33 -2.35
CA MET A 147 19.71 -6.15 -3.78
C MET A 147 20.97 -6.89 -4.22
N ILE A 148 22.07 -6.78 -3.45
CA ILE A 148 23.37 -7.43 -3.76
C ILE A 148 23.24 -8.96 -3.72
N GLU A 149 22.49 -9.51 -2.78
CA GLU A 149 22.29 -10.97 -2.67
C GLU A 149 21.54 -11.58 -3.85
N ARG A 150 20.98 -10.77 -4.74
CA ARG A 150 20.16 -11.18 -5.89
C ARG A 150 20.80 -10.97 -7.26
N ILE A 151 22.00 -10.41 -7.28
CA ILE A 151 22.84 -10.26 -8.47
C ILE A 151 23.69 -11.52 -8.63
#